data_0e86020bf53fcea65a19f29607d232e1
#
_entry.id   0e86020bf53fcea65a19f29607d232e1
#
_cell.length_a   1.000
_cell.length_b   1.000
_cell.length_c   1.000
_cell.angle_alpha   90.00
_cell.angle_beta   90.00
_cell.angle_gamma   90.00
#
_symmetry.space_group_name_H-M   'P 1'
#
loop_
_entity.id
_entity.type
_entity.pdbx_description
1 polymer ?
#
loop_
_entity_poly.entity_id
_entity_poly.type
_entity_poly.pdbx_seq_one_letter_code
_entity_poly.pdbx_strand_id
1 'polypeptide(L)'
;MAQSHTGVSPWLAEVDVEMRDAGGASPAGTSGVGLSLSPEEAQAVLSQAQNALAKLQQLQRQTEALKQVQPAADDPASLAYNARLVNSQGVFCLAGDHVSSEATHLNALVEKIQESFRMINGRDSAAAHDIGQTGTPKGGVAG
;
A
#
# COMPACT_ATOMS: atom_id res chain seq x y z
N MET A 1 -21.92 -16.20 15.21
CA MET A 1 -20.51 -16.40 14.76
C MET A 1 -20.13 -15.19 13.95
N ALA A 2 -19.41 -14.26 14.56
CA ALA A 2 -18.94 -13.04 13.89
C ALA A 2 -17.71 -13.39 13.06
N GLN A 3 -17.83 -13.36 11.75
CA GLN A 3 -16.68 -13.40 10.86
C GLN A 3 -16.08 -12.01 10.86
N SER A 4 -14.95 -11.87 11.52
CA SER A 4 -14.08 -10.70 11.40
C SER A 4 -13.53 -10.68 9.98
N HIS A 5 -14.19 -9.95 9.11
CA HIS A 5 -13.59 -9.56 7.84
C HIS A 5 -12.50 -8.52 8.13
N THR A 6 -11.30 -8.99 8.40
CA THR A 6 -10.09 -8.21 8.23
C THR A 6 -9.95 -7.98 6.72
N GLY A 7 -10.54 -6.86 6.27
CA GLY A 7 -10.76 -6.59 4.87
C GLY A 7 -9.51 -6.06 4.18
N VAL A 8 -8.61 -6.95 3.86
CA VAL A 8 -7.75 -6.75 2.68
C VAL A 8 -8.53 -7.37 1.52
N SER A 9 -8.90 -6.57 0.53
CA SER A 9 -9.59 -7.11 -0.64
C SER A 9 -8.78 -8.25 -1.25
N PRO A 10 -9.39 -9.41 -1.54
CA PRO A 10 -8.67 -10.60 -2.01
C PRO A 10 -7.80 -10.33 -3.25
N TRP A 11 -8.21 -9.40 -4.11
CA TRP A 11 -7.46 -9.03 -5.31
C TRP A 11 -6.09 -8.38 -5.03
N LEU A 12 -5.94 -7.67 -3.91
CA LEU A 12 -4.67 -7.06 -3.51
C LEU A 12 -3.68 -8.09 -2.96
N ALA A 13 -4.18 -9.21 -2.42
CA ALA A 13 -3.34 -10.33 -2.00
C ALA A 13 -2.74 -11.07 -3.21
N GLU A 14 -3.44 -11.05 -4.36
CA GLU A 14 -3.01 -11.69 -5.61
C GLU A 14 -2.17 -10.78 -6.52
N VAL A 15 -2.07 -9.46 -6.23
CA VAL A 15 -1.21 -8.55 -7.02
C VAL A 15 0.24 -8.75 -6.61
N ASP A 16 0.98 -9.41 -7.46
CA ASP A 16 2.43 -9.49 -7.36
C ASP A 16 3.05 -8.26 -8.00
N VAL A 17 3.85 -7.51 -7.24
CA VAL A 17 4.58 -6.35 -7.76
C VAL A 17 5.97 -6.81 -8.13
N GLU A 18 6.22 -6.99 -9.40
CA GLU A 18 7.51 -7.39 -9.94
C GLU A 18 8.23 -6.15 -10.51
N MET A 19 9.42 -5.87 -9.99
CA MET A 19 10.25 -4.82 -10.56
C MET A 19 11.05 -5.36 -11.73
N ARG A 20 10.96 -4.65 -12.85
CA ARG A 20 11.70 -4.97 -14.07
C ARG A 20 13.11 -4.40 -13.97
N ASP A 21 14.11 -5.26 -14.07
CA ASP A 21 15.50 -4.85 -14.28
C ASP A 21 15.65 -4.08 -15.60
N ALA A 22 16.42 -3.01 -15.59
CA ALA A 22 16.61 -2.11 -16.74
C ALA A 22 17.28 -2.75 -17.97
N GLY A 23 17.47 -4.06 -18.00
CA GLY A 23 18.18 -4.76 -19.07
C GLY A 23 17.75 -6.19 -19.38
N GLY A 24 16.65 -6.69 -18.83
CA GLY A 24 16.27 -8.10 -18.94
C GLY A 24 14.99 -8.34 -19.71
N ALA A 25 15.01 -9.34 -20.58
CA ALA A 25 13.85 -9.88 -21.26
C ALA A 25 12.79 -10.37 -20.25
N SER A 26 11.52 -10.07 -20.51
CA SER A 26 10.38 -10.60 -19.75
C SER A 26 10.47 -12.11 -19.62
N PRO A 27 10.39 -12.67 -18.39
CA PRO A 27 10.08 -14.09 -18.26
C PRO A 27 8.62 -14.30 -18.67
N ALA A 28 8.42 -15.08 -19.72
CA ALA A 28 7.12 -15.55 -20.11
C ALA A 28 6.59 -16.52 -19.05
N GLY A 29 5.41 -16.21 -18.49
CA GLY A 29 4.56 -17.19 -17.85
C GLY A 29 4.46 -17.16 -16.35
N THR A 30 3.68 -16.20 -15.83
CA THR A 30 2.89 -16.44 -14.64
C THR A 30 1.53 -15.76 -14.84
N SER A 31 0.47 -16.56 -14.78
CA SER A 31 -0.93 -16.12 -14.90
C SER A 31 -1.38 -15.49 -13.57
N GLY A 32 -0.69 -14.43 -13.16
CA GLY A 32 -1.11 -13.55 -12.08
C GLY A 32 -1.26 -12.15 -12.64
N VAL A 33 -2.17 -11.36 -12.13
CA VAL A 33 -2.21 -9.93 -12.40
C VAL A 33 -0.97 -9.32 -11.74
N GLY A 34 0.18 -9.42 -12.41
CA GLY A 34 1.45 -8.86 -11.97
C GLY A 34 1.59 -7.43 -12.49
N LEU A 35 1.90 -6.50 -11.61
CA LEU A 35 2.30 -5.16 -11.98
C LEU A 35 3.82 -5.15 -12.15
N SER A 36 4.28 -5.06 -13.41
CA SER A 36 5.70 -4.96 -13.73
C SER A 36 6.09 -3.49 -13.90
N LEU A 37 6.91 -2.97 -13.00
CA LEU A 37 7.35 -1.57 -12.96
C LEU A 37 8.88 -1.49 -13.11
N SER A 38 9.37 -0.46 -13.79
CA SER A 38 10.77 -0.07 -13.67
C SER A 38 11.03 0.55 -12.28
N PRO A 39 12.30 0.60 -11.81
CA PRO A 39 12.62 1.24 -10.53
C PRO A 39 12.15 2.70 -10.44
N GLU A 40 12.25 3.46 -11.52
CA GLU A 40 11.80 4.86 -11.57
C GLU A 40 10.27 4.97 -11.50
N GLU A 41 9.58 4.13 -12.24
CA GLU A 41 8.10 4.06 -12.19
C GLU A 41 7.61 3.63 -10.81
N ALA A 42 8.23 2.63 -10.21
CA ALA A 42 7.91 2.17 -8.86
C ALA A 42 8.12 3.27 -7.82
N GLN A 43 9.19 4.06 -7.93
CA GLN A 43 9.45 5.21 -7.06
C GLN A 43 8.40 6.32 -7.22
N ALA A 44 7.99 6.60 -8.46
CA ALA A 44 6.94 7.57 -8.74
C ALA A 44 5.59 7.11 -8.16
N VAL A 45 5.22 5.85 -8.38
CA VAL A 45 4.00 5.25 -7.81
C VAL A 45 4.04 5.25 -6.29
N LEU A 46 5.17 4.89 -5.68
CA LEU A 46 5.35 4.92 -4.23
C LEU A 46 5.12 6.31 -3.65
N SER A 47 5.72 7.33 -4.26
CA SER A 47 5.56 8.73 -3.84
C SER A 47 4.09 9.19 -3.95
N GLN A 48 3.41 8.86 -5.05
CA GLN A 48 2.00 9.19 -5.23
C GLN A 48 1.11 8.44 -4.22
N ALA A 49 1.38 7.17 -3.98
CA ALA A 49 0.65 6.36 -3.01
C ALA A 49 0.81 6.89 -1.57
N GLN A 50 2.03 7.29 -1.19
CA GLN A 50 2.28 7.89 0.12
C GLN A 50 1.55 9.24 0.29
N ASN A 51 1.54 10.08 -0.76
CA ASN A 51 0.79 11.33 -0.76
C ASN A 51 -0.73 11.11 -0.64
N ALA A 52 -1.26 10.11 -1.36
CA ALA A 52 -2.66 9.73 -1.28
C ALA A 52 -3.01 9.18 0.12
N LEU A 53 -2.15 8.35 0.70
CA LEU A 53 -2.31 7.82 2.06
C LEU A 53 -2.38 8.94 3.11
N ALA A 54 -1.51 9.94 3.00
CA ALA A 54 -1.55 11.10 3.89
C ALA A 54 -2.88 11.88 3.79
N LYS A 55 -3.43 12.03 2.58
CA LYS A 55 -4.75 12.65 2.36
C LYS A 55 -5.88 11.80 2.95
N LEU A 56 -5.84 10.48 2.79
CA LEU A 56 -6.83 9.57 3.39
C LEU A 56 -6.80 9.63 4.92
N GLN A 57 -5.63 9.70 5.53
CA GLN A 57 -5.48 9.88 6.97
C GLN A 57 -6.04 11.23 7.45
N GLN A 58 -5.93 12.27 6.64
CA GLN A 58 -6.57 13.55 6.93
C GLN A 58 -8.10 13.43 6.86
N LEU A 59 -8.63 12.77 5.83
CA LEU A 59 -10.06 12.50 5.70
C LEU A 59 -10.61 11.65 6.86
N GLN A 60 -9.86 10.65 7.33
CA GLN A 60 -10.22 9.87 8.51
C GLN A 60 -10.43 10.77 9.74
N ARG A 61 -9.51 11.69 10.00
CA ARG A 61 -9.67 12.65 11.11
C ARG A 61 -10.91 13.55 10.94
N GLN A 62 -11.22 13.94 9.72
CA GLN A 62 -12.40 14.74 9.43
C GLN A 62 -13.69 13.93 9.62
N THR A 63 -13.74 12.68 9.18
CA THR A 63 -14.90 11.80 9.38
C THR A 63 -15.12 11.47 10.85
N GLU A 64 -14.07 11.30 11.65
CA GLU A 64 -14.21 11.14 13.10
C GLU A 64 -14.79 12.39 13.77
N ALA A 65 -14.41 13.59 13.34
CA ALA A 65 -15.01 14.82 13.83
C ALA A 65 -16.50 14.94 13.43
N LEU A 66 -16.86 14.49 12.23
CA LEU A 66 -18.26 14.49 11.77
C LEU A 66 -19.15 13.50 12.55
N LYS A 67 -18.62 12.40 13.04
CA LYS A 67 -19.34 11.47 13.92
C LYS A 67 -19.72 12.07 15.27
N GLN A 68 -19.07 13.16 15.67
CA GLN A 68 -19.30 13.85 16.94
C GLN A 68 -20.16 15.12 16.79
N VAL A 69 -20.73 15.37 15.61
CA VAL A 69 -21.58 16.53 15.36
C VAL A 69 -22.85 16.44 16.21
N GLN A 70 -23.11 17.54 16.93
CA GLN A 70 -24.31 17.68 17.76
C GLN A 70 -25.51 18.12 16.91
N PRO A 71 -26.76 17.77 17.33
CA PRO A 71 -27.95 18.26 16.66
C PRO A 71 -28.03 19.80 16.74
N ALA A 72 -28.61 20.40 15.70
CA ALA A 72 -28.72 21.85 15.62
C ALA A 72 -29.67 22.46 16.68
N ALA A 73 -30.62 21.69 17.19
CA ALA A 73 -31.54 22.05 18.22
C ALA A 73 -32.02 20.81 18.99
N ASP A 74 -32.61 21.02 20.17
CA ASP A 74 -33.18 19.96 21.02
C ASP A 74 -34.60 19.55 20.62
N ASP A 75 -35.06 19.88 19.41
CA ASP A 75 -36.33 19.45 18.90
C ASP A 75 -36.24 18.01 18.29
N PRO A 76 -37.40 17.28 18.30
CA PRO A 76 -37.41 15.88 17.84
C PRO A 76 -36.95 15.69 16.39
N ALA A 77 -37.15 16.68 15.52
CA ALA A 77 -36.76 16.58 14.11
C ALA A 77 -35.24 16.72 13.96
N SER A 78 -34.62 17.69 14.64
CA SER A 78 -33.16 17.87 14.67
C SER A 78 -32.46 16.68 15.29
N LEU A 79 -32.96 16.11 16.38
CA LEU A 79 -32.44 14.93 17.03
C LEU A 79 -32.53 13.72 16.10
N ALA A 80 -33.66 13.47 15.45
CA ALA A 80 -33.86 12.37 14.52
C ALA A 80 -32.95 12.48 13.27
N TYR A 81 -32.79 13.68 12.74
CA TYR A 81 -31.92 13.95 11.62
C TYR A 81 -30.44 13.68 11.98
N ASN A 82 -29.99 14.24 13.10
CA ASN A 82 -28.60 14.02 13.57
C ASN A 82 -28.33 12.54 13.83
N ALA A 83 -29.27 11.83 14.44
CA ALA A 83 -29.12 10.39 14.68
C ALA A 83 -28.92 9.59 13.37
N ARG A 84 -29.54 9.99 12.27
CA ARG A 84 -29.34 9.36 10.95
C ARG A 84 -27.97 9.65 10.35
N LEU A 85 -27.33 10.73 10.74
CA LEU A 85 -25.99 11.08 10.26
C LEU A 85 -24.87 10.39 11.05
N VAL A 86 -25.03 10.32 12.39
CA VAL A 86 -23.94 9.92 13.31
C VAL A 86 -24.06 8.50 13.88
N ASN A 87 -25.20 7.82 13.71
CA ASN A 87 -25.35 6.45 14.20
C ASN A 87 -24.42 5.46 13.44
N SER A 88 -24.33 4.23 13.92
CA SER A 88 -23.46 3.20 13.34
C SER A 88 -23.76 2.83 11.87
N GLN A 89 -24.97 3.15 11.40
CA GLN A 89 -25.39 3.00 9.99
C GLN A 89 -25.56 4.37 9.31
N GLY A 90 -25.16 5.43 9.98
CA GLY A 90 -25.23 6.80 9.47
C GLY A 90 -24.18 7.09 8.41
N VAL A 91 -24.47 8.11 7.61
CA VAL A 91 -23.64 8.52 6.47
C VAL A 91 -22.19 8.80 6.89
N PHE A 92 -21.97 9.40 8.05
CA PHE A 92 -20.62 9.72 8.53
C PHE A 92 -19.84 8.48 8.98
N CYS A 93 -20.51 7.49 9.58
CA CYS A 93 -19.87 6.23 9.92
C CYS A 93 -19.49 5.44 8.66
N LEU A 94 -20.42 5.30 7.71
CA LEU A 94 -20.16 4.61 6.45
C LEU A 94 -19.04 5.29 5.64
N ALA A 95 -19.02 6.62 5.60
CA ALA A 95 -17.93 7.37 4.96
C ALA A 95 -16.58 7.12 5.65
N GLY A 96 -16.56 7.11 6.97
CA GLY A 96 -15.35 6.81 7.76
C GLY A 96 -14.83 5.40 7.51
N ASP A 97 -15.72 4.42 7.47
CA ASP A 97 -15.38 3.01 7.20
C ASP A 97 -14.82 2.84 5.79
N HIS A 98 -15.41 3.52 4.80
CA HIS A 98 -14.90 3.51 3.44
C HIS A 98 -13.49 4.12 3.34
N VAL A 99 -13.28 5.30 3.91
CA VAL A 99 -11.96 5.95 3.95
C VAL A 99 -10.92 5.08 4.66
N SER A 100 -11.30 4.40 5.74
CA SER A 100 -10.41 3.49 6.47
C SER A 100 -10.04 2.26 5.64
N SER A 101 -11.00 1.70 4.90
CA SER A 101 -10.77 0.59 3.98
C SER A 101 -9.80 0.98 2.87
N GLU A 102 -10.02 2.13 2.23
CA GLU A 102 -9.13 2.65 1.19
C GLU A 102 -7.70 2.91 1.72
N ALA A 103 -7.57 3.50 2.91
CA ALA A 103 -6.27 3.71 3.54
C ALA A 103 -5.53 2.39 3.79
N THR A 104 -6.24 1.34 4.22
CA THR A 104 -5.67 0.01 4.43
C THR A 104 -5.17 -0.61 3.13
N HIS A 105 -5.96 -0.52 2.06
CA HIS A 105 -5.57 -1.04 0.75
C HIS A 105 -4.34 -0.31 0.20
N LEU A 106 -4.32 1.01 0.31
CA LEU A 106 -3.21 1.81 -0.19
C LEU A 106 -1.92 1.57 0.62
N ASN A 107 -2.04 1.38 1.94
CA ASN A 107 -0.90 1.02 2.78
C ASN A 107 -0.32 -0.35 2.38
N ALA A 108 -1.17 -1.34 2.13
CA ALA A 108 -0.73 -2.65 1.67
C ALA A 108 0.00 -2.57 0.31
N LEU A 109 -0.45 -1.71 -0.61
CA LEU A 109 0.24 -1.46 -1.87
C LEU A 109 1.62 -0.82 -1.64
N VAL A 110 1.70 0.19 -0.78
CA VAL A 110 2.98 0.83 -0.40
C VAL A 110 3.96 -0.18 0.16
N GLU A 111 3.52 -1.05 1.06
CA GLU A 111 4.36 -2.10 1.66
C GLU A 111 4.89 -3.08 0.61
N LYS A 112 4.04 -3.52 -0.33
CA LYS A 112 4.46 -4.42 -1.42
C LYS A 112 5.50 -3.79 -2.34
N ILE A 113 5.34 -2.53 -2.71
CA ILE A 113 6.33 -1.80 -3.52
C ILE A 113 7.65 -1.66 -2.76
N GLN A 114 7.61 -1.30 -1.48
CA GLN A 114 8.81 -1.19 -0.64
C GLN A 114 9.52 -2.53 -0.49
N GLU A 115 8.79 -3.62 -0.33
CA GLU A 115 9.38 -4.97 -0.23
C GLU A 115 10.07 -5.36 -1.54
N SER A 116 9.47 -5.06 -2.68
CA SER A 116 10.07 -5.29 -4.00
C SER A 116 11.38 -4.51 -4.16
N PHE A 117 11.46 -3.27 -3.68
CA PHE A 117 12.71 -2.50 -3.64
C PHE A 117 13.79 -3.15 -2.76
N ARG A 118 13.42 -3.66 -1.58
CA ARG A 118 14.35 -4.34 -0.69
C ARG A 118 14.93 -5.61 -1.32
N MET A 119 14.10 -6.37 -2.03
CA MET A 119 14.54 -7.58 -2.72
C MET A 119 15.56 -7.27 -3.82
N ILE A 120 15.36 -6.21 -4.60
CA ILE A 120 16.30 -5.80 -5.64
C ILE A 120 17.61 -5.34 -5.03
N ASN A 121 17.55 -4.41 -4.07
CA ASN A 121 18.76 -3.91 -3.41
C ASN A 121 19.54 -5.04 -2.71
N GLY A 122 18.84 -6.02 -2.16
CA GLY A 122 19.47 -7.21 -1.58
C GLY A 122 20.18 -8.08 -2.62
N ARG A 123 19.59 -8.27 -3.80
CA ARG A 123 20.20 -9.02 -4.91
C ARG A 123 21.41 -8.30 -5.49
N ASP A 124 21.33 -6.99 -5.68
CA ASP A 124 22.44 -6.18 -6.18
C ASP A 124 23.63 -6.19 -5.21
N SER A 125 23.36 -6.10 -3.92
CA SER A 125 24.40 -6.19 -2.88
C SER A 125 25.05 -7.58 -2.84
N ALA A 126 24.29 -8.66 -2.98
CA ALA A 126 24.82 -10.01 -3.04
C ALA A 126 25.65 -10.24 -4.31
N ALA A 127 25.19 -9.77 -5.46
CA ALA A 127 25.92 -9.84 -6.72
C ALA A 127 27.24 -9.06 -6.69
N ALA A 128 27.23 -7.86 -6.11
CA ALA A 128 28.43 -7.03 -5.93
C ALA A 128 29.47 -7.72 -5.02
N HIS A 129 28.99 -8.41 -3.98
CA HIS A 129 29.87 -9.16 -3.07
C HIS A 129 30.51 -10.36 -3.77
N ASP A 130 29.75 -11.06 -4.59
CA ASP A 130 30.22 -12.25 -5.35
C ASP A 130 31.26 -11.85 -6.41
N ILE A 131 31.06 -10.74 -7.11
CA ILE A 131 32.02 -10.16 -8.05
C ILE A 131 33.31 -9.74 -7.33
N GLY A 132 33.21 -9.16 -6.14
CA GLY A 132 34.38 -8.77 -5.34
C GLY A 132 35.23 -9.93 -4.87
N GLN A 133 34.64 -11.12 -4.67
CA GLN A 133 35.36 -12.31 -4.27
C GLN A 133 36.04 -13.07 -5.43
N THR A 134 35.49 -12.98 -6.64
CA THR A 134 36.06 -13.59 -7.82
C THR A 134 37.22 -12.80 -8.44
N GLY A 135 37.42 -11.57 -8.01
CA GLY A 135 38.41 -10.62 -8.55
C GLY A 135 39.82 -10.68 -7.93
N THR A 136 40.17 -11.65 -7.08
CA THR A 136 41.54 -11.83 -6.64
C THR A 136 42.30 -12.67 -7.69
N PRO A 137 43.14 -12.09 -8.54
CA PRO A 137 44.03 -12.87 -9.39
C PRO A 137 45.00 -13.56 -8.45
N LYS A 138 44.92 -14.88 -8.42
CA LYS A 138 45.94 -15.70 -7.82
C LYS A 138 47.19 -15.53 -8.68
N GLY A 139 48.03 -14.55 -8.35
CA GLY A 139 49.31 -14.31 -8.98
C GLY A 139 50.17 -15.56 -8.80
N GLY A 140 50.23 -16.35 -9.85
CA GLY A 140 51.24 -17.36 -9.97
C GLY A 140 52.56 -16.68 -10.20
N VAL A 141 53.43 -16.67 -9.23
CA VAL A 141 54.83 -16.32 -9.38
C VAL A 141 55.48 -17.51 -10.06
N ALA A 142 55.80 -17.39 -11.33
CA ALA A 142 56.81 -18.21 -11.93
C ALA A 142 58.16 -17.58 -11.57
N GLY A 143 58.93 -18.31 -10.77
CA GLY A 143 60.32 -18.04 -10.52
C GLY A 143 61.20 -18.51 -11.66
#